data_ad6108c56e9f7856914a5ee2f4a22f00
#
_entry.id   ad6108c56e9f7856914a5ee2f4a22f00
#
_cell.length_a   1.000
_cell.length_b   1.000
_cell.length_c   1.000
_cell.angle_alpha   90.00
_cell.angle_beta   90.00
_cell.angle_gamma   90.00
#
_symmetry.space_group_name_H-M   'P 1'
#
loop_
_entity.id
_entity.type
_entity.pdbx_description
1 polymer ?
#
loop_
_entity_poly.entity_id
_entity_poly.type
_entity_poly.pdbx_seq_one_letter_code
_entity_poly.pdbx_strand_id
1 'polypeptide(L)'
;MAQMTRDEKIFKLGKIITDRKEILLGLEKMSTDAPEYWGIDCGMQYAERRYGKEVADDCLDLALKMGKRKPKTFAQLQKLSGYDDERLNTVLEALCQASLVEWHFENLDGKNPNHEKRWVLDMFVPGSAEIMVMRPEISPVTPQVADFFERMTYLPLAGITQMVPPGGAGIGMHVIPVEQAIPANCESLDIEHLSHWLKKYEGHIGVGICSCRKQQRIRGEGSGDIEQYWCIGVGDFADYCRETGMGHDITYDEAMEIFRKAEEKGYVHQITNIDGENKIFGICNCAVGVCNALRTSQLFNTPNMSRSAYTSEVDPAKCVACGKCVEVCPAGAVRLGQKLCTKNGEIEYPRHELPDDTPWGEDKWNWNYKNENGVIQTWPTGTAPCKTACPLHISIQGYIKMASEGKYREALELIKRDNPFPAVCGAICRKYCEDECTRGTVDEALAIDDIKHVPM
;
A
#
# COMPACT_ATOMS: atom_id res chain seq x y z
N MET A 1 -19.60 6.29 44.00
CA MET A 1 -18.93 5.32 43.07
C MET A 1 -17.44 5.51 43.26
N ALA A 2 -16.65 4.44 43.40
CA ALA A 2 -15.20 4.56 43.50
C ALA A 2 -14.66 5.22 42.22
N GLN A 3 -13.73 6.15 42.36
CA GLN A 3 -13.10 6.83 41.25
C GLN A 3 -12.25 5.80 40.51
N MET A 4 -12.43 5.66 39.18
CA MET A 4 -11.63 4.74 38.36
C MET A 4 -10.15 5.11 38.43
N THR A 5 -9.31 4.10 38.54
CA THR A 5 -7.85 4.26 38.42
C THR A 5 -7.48 4.64 36.97
N ARG A 6 -6.24 5.13 36.75
CA ARG A 6 -5.73 5.44 35.42
C ARG A 6 -5.81 4.22 34.51
N ASP A 7 -5.38 3.06 34.98
CA ASP A 7 -5.41 1.82 34.20
C ASP A 7 -6.82 1.43 33.79
N GLU A 8 -7.78 1.51 34.71
CA GLU A 8 -9.19 1.24 34.44
C GLU A 8 -9.76 2.20 33.38
N LYS A 9 -9.37 3.47 33.40
CA LYS A 9 -9.75 4.46 32.38
C LYS A 9 -9.13 4.09 31.01
N ILE A 10 -7.85 3.74 30.96
CA ILE A 10 -7.16 3.33 29.72
C ILE A 10 -7.78 2.06 29.14
N PHE A 11 -8.04 1.04 29.95
CA PHE A 11 -8.73 -0.17 29.50
C PHE A 11 -10.12 0.12 28.93
N LYS A 12 -10.88 0.97 29.58
CA LYS A 12 -12.21 1.37 29.10
C LYS A 12 -12.12 2.13 27.79
N LEU A 13 -11.18 3.07 27.68
CA LEU A 13 -10.95 3.83 26.45
C LEU A 13 -10.49 2.91 25.32
N GLY A 14 -9.56 2.01 25.57
CA GLY A 14 -9.10 1.02 24.61
C GLY A 14 -10.23 0.17 24.04
N LYS A 15 -11.17 -0.27 24.88
CA LYS A 15 -12.38 -0.97 24.42
C LYS A 15 -13.27 -0.10 23.55
N ILE A 16 -13.37 1.19 23.83
CA ILE A 16 -14.18 2.12 23.05
C ILE A 16 -13.57 2.33 21.66
N ILE A 17 -12.27 2.62 21.58
CA ILE A 17 -11.61 2.96 20.30
C ILE A 17 -11.36 1.76 19.39
N THR A 18 -11.21 0.55 19.95
CA THR A 18 -11.04 -0.67 19.16
C THR A 18 -12.35 -1.34 18.81
N ASP A 19 -13.46 -0.94 19.44
CA ASP A 19 -14.74 -1.65 19.34
C ASP A 19 -14.58 -3.15 19.64
N ARG A 20 -13.71 -3.46 20.55
CA ARG A 20 -13.17 -4.80 20.73
C ARG A 20 -14.20 -5.74 21.28
N LYS A 21 -14.65 -6.60 20.44
CA LYS A 21 -15.14 -7.91 20.83
C LYS A 21 -13.89 -8.78 20.92
N GLU A 22 -13.57 -9.27 22.09
CA GLU A 22 -12.30 -9.91 22.48
C GLU A 22 -11.75 -10.97 21.50
N ILE A 23 -12.57 -11.42 20.60
CA ILE A 23 -12.28 -12.49 19.60
C ILE A 23 -11.68 -11.95 18.28
N LEU A 24 -11.93 -10.69 17.91
CA LEU A 24 -11.64 -10.19 16.56
C LEU A 24 -10.13 -10.10 16.21
N LEU A 25 -9.26 -10.02 17.20
CA LEU A 25 -7.82 -9.88 17.00
C LEU A 25 -7.03 -11.05 17.62
N GLY A 26 -7.69 -12.15 17.99
CA GLY A 26 -7.03 -13.31 18.62
C GLY A 26 -6.50 -13.01 20.03
N LEU A 27 -6.99 -11.95 20.67
CA LEU A 27 -6.61 -11.56 22.03
C LEU A 27 -7.79 -11.79 22.96
N GLU A 28 -7.68 -12.76 23.85
CA GLU A 28 -8.78 -13.16 24.72
C GLU A 28 -9.15 -12.10 25.76
N LYS A 29 -8.20 -11.31 26.21
CA LYS A 29 -8.42 -10.24 27.20
C LYS A 29 -7.54 -9.03 26.91
N MET A 30 -8.06 -7.85 27.21
CA MET A 30 -7.25 -6.65 27.28
C MET A 30 -6.33 -6.72 28.50
N SER A 31 -5.06 -6.49 28.31
CA SER A 31 -4.02 -6.45 29.33
C SER A 31 -3.13 -5.22 29.13
N THR A 32 -2.24 -4.93 30.07
CA THR A 32 -1.23 -3.89 29.90
C THR A 32 -0.26 -4.14 28.74
N ASP A 33 -0.20 -5.38 28.27
CA ASP A 33 0.58 -5.77 27.08
C ASP A 33 -0.20 -5.59 25.77
N ALA A 34 -1.48 -5.22 25.86
CA ALA A 34 -2.30 -4.97 24.67
C ALA A 34 -1.81 -3.71 23.95
N PRO A 35 -1.69 -3.73 22.59
CA PRO A 35 -1.19 -2.60 21.81
C PRO A 35 -1.97 -1.30 22.07
N GLU A 36 -3.28 -1.38 22.16
CA GLU A 36 -4.16 -0.24 22.41
C GLU A 36 -3.99 0.34 23.83
N TYR A 37 -3.82 -0.51 24.85
CA TYR A 37 -3.48 -0.03 26.19
C TYR A 37 -2.16 0.73 26.16
N TRP A 38 -1.14 0.09 25.61
CA TRP A 38 0.21 0.63 25.56
C TRP A 38 0.27 1.93 24.75
N GLY A 39 -0.42 2.00 23.61
CA GLY A 39 -0.49 3.20 22.79
C GLY A 39 -1.17 4.38 23.52
N ILE A 40 -2.31 4.14 24.18
CA ILE A 40 -3.00 5.17 24.97
C ILE A 40 -2.12 5.62 26.14
N ASP A 41 -1.47 4.69 26.84
CA ASP A 41 -0.60 5.02 27.97
C ASP A 41 0.61 5.85 27.54
N CYS A 42 1.25 5.54 26.42
CA CYS A 42 2.30 6.36 25.83
C CYS A 42 1.82 7.78 25.52
N GLY A 43 0.64 7.91 24.90
CA GLY A 43 0.01 9.20 24.62
C GLY A 43 -0.26 10.01 25.90
N MET A 44 -0.74 9.34 26.93
CA MET A 44 -0.98 10.00 28.23
C MET A 44 0.32 10.36 28.97
N GLN A 45 1.34 9.55 28.91
CA GLN A 45 2.67 9.90 29.43
C GLN A 45 3.27 11.11 28.70
N TYR A 46 3.06 11.18 27.36
CA TYR A 46 3.46 12.35 26.58
C TYR A 46 2.70 13.61 27.05
N ALA A 47 1.38 13.52 27.19
CA ALA A 47 0.55 14.61 27.67
C ALA A 47 0.96 15.07 29.08
N GLU A 48 1.24 14.11 29.98
CA GLU A 48 1.70 14.42 31.36
C GLU A 48 3.03 15.15 31.37
N ARG A 49 4.00 14.73 30.55
CA ARG A 49 5.30 15.43 30.45
C ARG A 49 5.18 16.85 29.91
N ARG A 50 4.26 17.11 28.98
CA ARG A 50 4.14 18.38 28.28
C ARG A 50 3.17 19.34 28.94
N TYR A 51 2.06 18.86 29.47
CA TYR A 51 0.95 19.66 29.98
C TYR A 51 0.67 19.45 31.50
N GLY A 52 1.33 18.49 32.11
CA GLY A 52 1.13 18.14 33.51
C GLY A 52 0.11 17.04 33.73
N LYS A 53 0.18 16.42 34.93
CA LYS A 53 -0.63 15.25 35.31
C LYS A 53 -2.13 15.53 35.27
N GLU A 54 -2.55 16.67 35.78
CA GLU A 54 -3.97 17.03 35.81
C GLU A 54 -4.59 17.11 34.42
N VAL A 55 -3.84 17.64 33.43
CA VAL A 55 -4.30 17.69 32.03
C VAL A 55 -4.38 16.28 31.44
N ALA A 56 -3.39 15.43 31.74
CA ALA A 56 -3.43 14.03 31.26
C ALA A 56 -4.61 13.24 31.83
N ASP A 57 -4.93 13.46 33.11
CA ASP A 57 -6.11 12.85 33.76
C ASP A 57 -7.42 13.37 33.15
N ASP A 58 -7.52 14.66 32.86
CA ASP A 58 -8.66 15.29 32.18
C ASP A 58 -8.80 14.81 30.72
N CYS A 59 -7.70 14.54 30.02
CA CYS A 59 -7.71 13.95 28.69
C CYS A 59 -8.44 12.58 28.69
N LEU A 60 -8.12 11.71 29.64
CA LEU A 60 -8.80 10.42 29.78
C LEU A 60 -10.29 10.61 30.11
N ASP A 61 -10.61 11.52 31.01
CA ASP A 61 -11.99 11.77 31.43
C ASP A 61 -12.84 12.34 30.28
N LEU A 62 -12.29 13.24 29.48
CA LEU A 62 -12.98 13.78 28.32
C LEU A 62 -13.11 12.73 27.21
N ALA A 63 -12.04 12.03 26.88
CA ALA A 63 -12.04 10.99 25.82
C ALA A 63 -13.10 9.90 26.11
N LEU A 64 -13.22 9.45 27.36
CA LEU A 64 -14.23 8.48 27.78
C LEU A 64 -15.67 8.96 27.57
N LYS A 65 -15.91 10.28 27.57
CA LYS A 65 -17.23 10.90 27.37
C LYS A 65 -17.50 11.21 25.90
N MET A 66 -16.48 11.38 25.05
CA MET A 66 -16.65 11.78 23.65
C MET A 66 -17.41 10.75 22.82
N GLY A 67 -17.09 9.48 23.02
CA GLY A 67 -17.62 8.39 22.18
C GLY A 67 -16.94 8.34 20.80
N LYS A 68 -16.54 7.15 20.41
CA LYS A 68 -15.80 6.86 19.17
C LYS A 68 -16.54 7.37 17.92
N ARG A 69 -15.80 8.05 17.03
CA ARG A 69 -16.32 8.53 15.73
C ARG A 69 -17.57 9.39 15.80
N LYS A 70 -17.70 10.17 16.86
CA LYS A 70 -18.81 11.10 17.07
C LYS A 70 -18.29 12.53 17.12
N PRO A 71 -18.27 13.25 15.98
CA PRO A 71 -17.80 14.62 15.92
C PRO A 71 -18.57 15.53 16.88
N LYS A 72 -17.87 16.40 17.58
CA LYS A 72 -18.43 17.35 18.54
C LYS A 72 -17.84 18.73 18.35
N THR A 73 -18.69 19.75 18.44
CA THR A 73 -18.26 21.14 18.47
C THR A 73 -17.64 21.50 19.82
N PHE A 74 -16.92 22.59 19.89
CA PHE A 74 -16.34 23.10 21.14
C PHE A 74 -17.39 23.27 22.24
N ALA A 75 -18.52 23.89 21.93
CA ALA A 75 -19.63 24.09 22.87
C ALA A 75 -20.22 22.77 23.40
N GLN A 76 -20.30 21.74 22.56
CA GLN A 76 -20.75 20.41 22.98
C GLN A 76 -19.74 19.74 23.93
N LEU A 77 -18.45 19.90 23.65
CA LEU A 77 -17.37 19.37 24.49
C LEU A 77 -17.28 20.13 25.82
N GLN A 78 -17.49 21.43 25.82
CA GLN A 78 -17.56 22.25 27.03
C GLN A 78 -18.71 21.78 27.96
N LYS A 79 -19.89 21.60 27.39
CA LYS A 79 -21.05 21.06 28.15
C LYS A 79 -20.79 19.65 28.67
N LEU A 80 -20.05 18.83 27.92
CA LEU A 80 -19.76 17.44 28.28
C LEU A 80 -18.71 17.33 29.40
N SER A 81 -17.69 18.20 29.36
CA SER A 81 -16.58 18.22 30.30
C SER A 81 -16.90 19.02 31.55
N GLY A 82 -17.56 20.15 31.37
CA GLY A 82 -17.74 21.18 32.43
C GLY A 82 -16.50 22.09 32.60
N TYR A 83 -15.56 22.04 31.67
CA TYR A 83 -14.34 22.88 31.68
C TYR A 83 -14.64 24.29 31.19
N ASP A 84 -13.86 25.26 31.65
CA ASP A 84 -13.78 26.57 31.01
C ASP A 84 -13.05 26.51 29.66
N ASP A 85 -13.05 27.61 28.93
CA ASP A 85 -12.49 27.67 27.59
C ASP A 85 -10.98 27.38 27.55
N GLU A 86 -10.24 27.90 28.51
CA GLU A 86 -8.78 27.75 28.57
C GLU A 86 -8.42 26.28 28.84
N ARG A 87 -9.07 25.69 29.84
CA ARG A 87 -8.85 24.29 30.20
C ARG A 87 -9.25 23.36 29.08
N LEU A 88 -10.41 23.58 28.44
CA LEU A 88 -10.88 22.74 27.35
C LEU A 88 -9.93 22.81 26.14
N ASN A 89 -9.45 24.00 25.76
CA ASN A 89 -8.48 24.14 24.68
C ASN A 89 -7.19 23.37 24.99
N THR A 90 -6.66 23.48 26.20
CA THR A 90 -5.45 22.74 26.62
C THR A 90 -5.66 21.24 26.56
N VAL A 91 -6.80 20.73 27.04
CA VAL A 91 -7.12 19.29 27.03
C VAL A 91 -7.29 18.79 25.60
N LEU A 92 -7.96 19.54 24.72
CA LEU A 92 -8.13 19.17 23.32
C LEU A 92 -6.81 19.18 22.56
N GLU A 93 -5.96 20.18 22.77
CA GLU A 93 -4.61 20.20 22.22
C GLU A 93 -3.82 18.99 22.70
N ALA A 94 -3.84 18.69 23.99
CA ALA A 94 -3.13 17.54 24.55
C ALA A 94 -3.62 16.21 23.96
N LEU A 95 -4.94 16.07 23.74
CA LEU A 95 -5.52 14.87 23.12
C LEU A 95 -5.10 14.73 21.65
N CYS A 96 -5.05 15.83 20.89
CA CYS A 96 -4.57 15.82 19.51
C CYS A 96 -3.07 15.48 19.48
N GLN A 97 -2.29 16.09 20.35
CA GLN A 97 -0.87 15.81 20.48
C GLN A 97 -0.59 14.37 20.94
N ALA A 98 -1.48 13.77 21.72
CA ALA A 98 -1.41 12.37 22.14
C ALA A 98 -1.92 11.39 21.06
N SER A 99 -2.30 11.88 19.88
CA SER A 99 -2.79 11.07 18.76
C SER A 99 -4.07 10.27 19.05
N LEU A 100 -4.92 10.77 19.92
CA LEU A 100 -6.20 10.14 20.28
C LEU A 100 -7.41 10.84 19.66
N VAL A 101 -7.28 12.12 19.36
CA VAL A 101 -8.36 12.97 18.82
C VAL A 101 -7.87 13.68 17.58
N GLU A 102 -8.65 13.63 16.54
CA GLU A 102 -8.50 14.48 15.35
C GLU A 102 -9.52 15.62 15.37
N TRP A 103 -9.29 16.63 14.56
CA TRP A 103 -10.28 17.65 14.27
C TRP A 103 -10.44 17.86 12.76
N HIS A 104 -11.63 18.28 12.36
CA HIS A 104 -11.97 18.61 10.96
C HIS A 104 -13.11 19.59 10.89
N PHE A 105 -13.30 20.18 9.70
CA PHE A 105 -14.42 21.07 9.38
C PHE A 105 -15.48 20.38 8.51
N GLU A 106 -15.35 19.11 8.24
CA GLU A 106 -16.18 18.34 7.31
C GLU A 106 -17.64 18.23 7.77
N ASN A 107 -18.54 18.04 6.79
CA ASN A 107 -19.96 17.85 7.00
C ASN A 107 -20.42 16.44 6.58
N LEU A 108 -19.62 15.41 6.84
CA LEU A 108 -19.86 14.03 6.44
C LEU A 108 -21.18 13.46 6.98
N ASP A 109 -21.59 13.87 8.15
CA ASP A 109 -22.81 13.41 8.83
C ASP A 109 -24.03 14.33 8.57
N GLY A 110 -23.90 15.34 7.72
CA GLY A 110 -24.94 16.34 7.43
C GLY A 110 -25.24 17.28 8.61
N LYS A 111 -24.46 17.24 9.68
CA LYS A 111 -24.71 18.02 10.92
C LYS A 111 -23.74 19.18 11.11
N ASN A 112 -22.97 19.52 10.09
CA ASN A 112 -22.00 20.60 10.11
C ASN A 112 -22.12 21.54 8.88
N PRO A 113 -23.32 22.07 8.59
CA PRO A 113 -23.53 22.90 7.40
C PRO A 113 -22.72 24.20 7.39
N ASN A 114 -22.27 24.65 8.56
CA ASN A 114 -21.48 25.87 8.73
C ASN A 114 -19.98 25.61 8.72
N HIS A 115 -19.55 24.36 8.54
CA HIS A 115 -18.15 23.96 8.59
C HIS A 115 -17.42 24.46 9.86
N GLU A 116 -18.04 24.27 11.02
CA GLU A 116 -17.42 24.54 12.31
C GLU A 116 -16.36 23.49 12.63
N LYS A 117 -15.29 23.90 13.31
CA LYS A 117 -14.27 22.95 13.81
C LYS A 117 -14.89 21.96 14.80
N ARG A 118 -14.73 20.68 14.54
CA ARG A 118 -15.23 19.59 15.38
C ARG A 118 -14.14 18.61 15.68
N TRP A 119 -14.16 18.08 16.90
CA TRP A 119 -13.19 17.09 17.39
C TRP A 119 -13.83 15.72 17.44
N VAL A 120 -13.05 14.72 17.05
CA VAL A 120 -13.46 13.31 16.96
C VAL A 120 -12.49 12.46 17.75
N LEU A 121 -13.01 11.63 18.65
CA LEU A 121 -12.22 10.54 19.20
C LEU A 121 -12.06 9.45 18.15
N ASP A 122 -10.83 9.16 17.76
CA ASP A 122 -10.53 8.23 16.69
C ASP A 122 -10.79 6.77 17.06
N MET A 123 -10.89 5.95 16.02
CA MET A 123 -10.68 4.52 16.15
C MET A 123 -9.19 4.25 16.35
N PHE A 124 -8.87 3.10 16.93
CA PHE A 124 -7.49 2.70 17.06
C PHE A 124 -6.87 2.41 15.69
N VAL A 125 -7.58 1.69 14.81
CA VAL A 125 -7.21 1.44 13.41
C VAL A 125 -8.48 1.40 12.54
N PRO A 126 -8.51 2.09 11.40
CA PRO A 126 -7.57 3.17 10.99
C PRO A 126 -7.74 4.42 11.86
N GLY A 127 -6.63 5.02 12.29
CA GLY A 127 -6.64 6.25 13.09
C GLY A 127 -5.46 6.35 14.06
N SER A 128 -5.73 6.38 15.38
CA SER A 128 -4.73 6.73 16.38
C SER A 128 -3.48 5.84 16.37
N ALA A 129 -3.57 4.58 16.03
CA ALA A 129 -2.40 3.70 15.96
C ALA A 129 -1.44 4.10 14.84
N GLU A 130 -1.96 4.42 13.65
CA GLU A 130 -1.16 4.94 12.54
C GLU A 130 -0.47 6.24 12.91
N ILE A 131 -1.22 7.18 13.52
CA ILE A 131 -0.71 8.49 13.93
C ILE A 131 0.40 8.32 14.98
N MET A 132 0.21 7.45 15.98
CA MET A 132 1.22 7.16 17.00
C MET A 132 2.53 6.63 16.40
N VAL A 133 2.45 5.75 15.40
CA VAL A 133 3.64 5.23 14.71
C VAL A 133 4.35 6.32 13.90
N MET A 134 3.61 7.31 13.42
CA MET A 134 4.17 8.47 12.71
C MET A 134 4.84 9.48 13.65
N ARG A 135 4.67 9.36 14.95
CA ARG A 135 5.18 10.27 15.97
C ARG A 135 6.12 9.58 16.96
N PRO A 136 7.40 9.52 16.65
CA PRO A 136 8.39 8.81 17.47
C PRO A 136 8.57 9.40 18.87
N GLU A 137 8.25 10.67 19.09
CA GLU A 137 8.32 11.33 20.41
C GLU A 137 7.21 10.88 21.37
N ILE A 138 6.07 10.41 20.86
CA ILE A 138 5.00 9.81 21.67
C ILE A 138 5.34 8.36 21.98
N SER A 139 5.75 7.65 20.95
CA SER A 139 5.94 6.21 20.95
C SER A 139 7.29 5.88 20.34
N PRO A 140 8.41 6.21 21.03
CA PRO A 140 9.75 6.11 20.47
C PRO A 140 10.13 4.67 20.11
N VAL A 141 9.57 3.71 20.82
CA VAL A 141 9.71 2.29 20.54
C VAL A 141 8.33 1.68 20.60
N THR A 142 7.79 1.26 19.48
CA THR A 142 6.45 0.68 19.42
C THR A 142 6.42 -0.73 18.84
N PRO A 143 7.25 -1.69 19.35
CA PRO A 143 7.15 -3.08 18.94
C PRO A 143 5.73 -3.62 19.06
N GLN A 144 5.05 -3.25 20.14
CA GLN A 144 3.68 -3.68 20.44
C GLN A 144 2.69 -3.18 19.38
N VAL A 145 2.79 -1.91 18.97
CA VAL A 145 1.92 -1.35 17.93
C VAL A 145 2.29 -1.91 16.55
N ALA A 146 3.59 -2.05 16.26
CA ALA A 146 4.06 -2.68 15.03
C ALA A 146 3.58 -4.15 14.92
N ASP A 147 3.67 -4.89 16.00
CA ASP A 147 3.18 -6.27 16.08
C ASP A 147 1.65 -6.35 15.99
N PHE A 148 0.94 -5.37 16.51
CA PHE A 148 -0.49 -5.26 16.34
C PHE A 148 -0.88 -5.13 14.87
N PHE A 149 -0.23 -4.27 14.11
CA PHE A 149 -0.47 -4.13 12.67
C PHE A 149 -0.18 -5.41 11.90
N GLU A 150 0.87 -6.13 12.29
CA GLU A 150 1.18 -7.41 11.68
C GLU A 150 0.09 -8.45 11.96
N ARG A 151 -0.34 -8.59 13.20
CA ARG A 151 -1.45 -9.47 13.57
C ARG A 151 -2.75 -9.10 12.87
N MET A 152 -3.05 -7.80 12.75
CA MET A 152 -4.21 -7.31 12.02
C MET A 152 -4.16 -7.73 10.55
N THR A 153 -2.98 -7.71 9.93
CA THR A 153 -2.79 -8.16 8.55
C THR A 153 -3.12 -9.65 8.39
N TYR A 154 -2.65 -10.50 9.30
CA TYR A 154 -2.83 -11.94 9.20
C TYR A 154 -4.19 -12.47 9.68
N LEU A 155 -4.93 -11.71 10.44
CA LEU A 155 -6.21 -12.16 11.01
C LEU A 155 -7.41 -11.42 10.37
N PRO A 156 -7.70 -10.15 10.74
CA PRO A 156 -8.91 -9.50 10.25
C PRO A 156 -8.81 -9.04 8.79
N LEU A 157 -7.66 -8.55 8.33
CA LEU A 157 -7.54 -8.10 6.94
C LEU A 157 -7.60 -9.25 5.95
N ALA A 158 -7.00 -10.40 6.26
CA ALA A 158 -7.15 -11.60 5.46
C ALA A 158 -8.62 -12.02 5.33
N GLY A 159 -9.40 -11.97 6.41
CA GLY A 159 -10.82 -12.26 6.40
C GLY A 159 -11.63 -11.24 5.61
N ILE A 160 -11.34 -9.95 5.76
CA ILE A 160 -12.02 -8.87 5.03
C ILE A 160 -11.74 -8.97 3.53
N THR A 161 -10.51 -9.19 3.11
CA THR A 161 -10.15 -9.30 1.69
C THR A 161 -10.82 -10.49 1.01
N GLN A 162 -11.04 -11.59 1.72
CA GLN A 162 -11.79 -12.75 1.21
C GLN A 162 -13.28 -12.45 0.96
N MET A 163 -13.83 -11.44 1.63
CA MET A 163 -15.22 -11.02 1.46
C MET A 163 -15.41 -10.04 0.30
N VAL A 164 -14.35 -9.51 -0.29
CA VAL A 164 -14.45 -8.58 -1.43
C VAL A 164 -14.78 -9.37 -2.68
N PRO A 165 -15.94 -9.15 -3.31
CA PRO A 165 -16.28 -9.86 -4.53
C PRO A 165 -15.34 -9.46 -5.67
N PRO A 166 -15.03 -10.38 -6.61
CA PRO A 166 -14.33 -10.04 -7.83
C PRO A 166 -15.07 -8.90 -8.55
N GLY A 167 -14.36 -7.89 -9.03
CA GLY A 167 -14.99 -6.72 -9.64
C GLY A 167 -15.63 -5.72 -8.64
N GLY A 168 -15.69 -6.04 -7.34
CA GLY A 168 -16.24 -5.16 -6.28
C GLY A 168 -15.43 -3.87 -6.07
N ALA A 169 -16.01 -2.82 -5.52
CA ALA A 169 -15.28 -1.59 -5.15
C ALA A 169 -14.20 -1.87 -4.09
N GLY A 170 -13.10 -1.14 -4.13
CA GLY A 170 -12.09 -1.17 -3.07
C GLY A 170 -12.71 -0.81 -1.72
N ILE A 171 -12.36 -1.54 -0.67
CA ILE A 171 -12.92 -1.30 0.66
C ILE A 171 -12.15 -0.19 1.40
N GLY A 172 -10.87 -0.04 1.10
CA GLY A 172 -10.00 0.87 1.84
C GLY A 172 -9.50 2.05 1.05
N MET A 173 -9.01 1.82 -0.16
CA MET A 173 -8.31 2.82 -0.95
C MET A 173 -8.67 2.68 -2.43
N HIS A 174 -8.47 3.78 -3.17
CA HIS A 174 -8.56 3.81 -4.62
C HIS A 174 -7.17 4.03 -5.22
N VAL A 175 -6.77 3.17 -6.15
CA VAL A 175 -5.49 3.28 -6.84
C VAL A 175 -5.65 4.24 -8.02
N ILE A 176 -4.86 5.30 -8.02
CA ILE A 176 -4.74 6.22 -9.15
C ILE A 176 -3.57 5.78 -10.04
N PRO A 177 -3.76 5.72 -11.36
CA PRO A 177 -2.67 5.41 -12.29
C PRO A 177 -1.66 6.56 -12.36
N VAL A 178 -0.48 6.26 -12.85
CA VAL A 178 0.49 7.28 -13.25
C VAL A 178 -0.13 8.09 -14.39
N GLU A 179 -0.29 9.40 -14.24
CA GLU A 179 -1.00 10.25 -15.22
C GLU A 179 -0.42 10.14 -16.65
N GLN A 180 0.89 10.06 -16.76
CA GLN A 180 1.57 9.92 -18.04
C GLN A 180 1.30 8.57 -18.74
N ALA A 181 0.82 7.57 -18.00
CA ALA A 181 0.46 6.27 -18.54
C ALA A 181 -0.96 6.23 -19.13
N ILE A 182 -1.79 7.24 -18.86
CA ILE A 182 -3.14 7.36 -19.42
C ILE A 182 -3.01 7.83 -20.88
N PRO A 183 -3.50 7.05 -21.87
CA PRO A 183 -3.47 7.47 -23.26
C PRO A 183 -4.29 8.75 -23.49
N ALA A 184 -3.81 9.64 -24.33
CA ALA A 184 -4.49 10.92 -24.63
C ALA A 184 -5.90 10.76 -25.25
N ASN A 185 -6.21 9.59 -25.79
CA ASN A 185 -7.53 9.24 -26.33
C ASN A 185 -8.41 8.47 -25.34
N CYS A 186 -7.96 8.30 -24.09
CA CYS A 186 -8.75 7.68 -23.04
C CYS A 186 -9.54 8.77 -22.30
N GLU A 187 -10.85 8.62 -22.25
CA GLU A 187 -11.68 9.46 -21.35
C GLU A 187 -11.37 9.06 -19.92
N SER A 188 -10.89 10.01 -19.12
CA SER A 188 -10.68 9.83 -17.70
C SER A 188 -11.37 10.95 -16.91
N LEU A 189 -11.83 10.61 -15.71
CA LEU A 189 -12.40 11.61 -14.81
C LEU A 189 -11.28 12.37 -14.11
N ASP A 190 -11.49 13.63 -13.82
CA ASP A 190 -10.53 14.47 -13.10
C ASP A 190 -10.05 13.83 -11.78
N ILE A 191 -10.95 13.13 -11.09
CA ILE A 191 -10.66 12.42 -9.83
C ILE A 191 -9.61 11.29 -9.97
N GLU A 192 -9.32 10.84 -11.18
CA GLU A 192 -8.29 9.84 -11.49
C GLU A 192 -6.91 10.49 -11.74
N HIS A 193 -6.79 11.78 -11.54
CA HIS A 193 -5.54 12.53 -11.70
C HIS A 193 -5.03 13.05 -10.37
N LEU A 194 -3.79 12.74 -10.04
CA LEU A 194 -3.14 13.27 -8.82
C LEU A 194 -3.02 14.79 -8.86
N SER A 195 -2.76 15.35 -10.02
CA SER A 195 -2.67 16.80 -10.25
C SER A 195 -3.99 17.51 -9.93
N HIS A 196 -5.14 16.88 -10.20
CA HIS A 196 -6.46 17.41 -9.83
C HIS A 196 -6.58 17.59 -8.31
N TRP A 197 -6.24 16.53 -7.56
CA TRP A 197 -6.33 16.55 -6.11
C TRP A 197 -5.37 17.54 -5.48
N LEU A 198 -4.13 17.62 -5.97
CA LEU A 198 -3.17 18.60 -5.45
C LEU A 198 -3.61 20.04 -5.72
N LYS A 199 -4.17 20.34 -6.91
CA LYS A 199 -4.72 21.68 -7.21
C LYS A 199 -5.91 22.02 -6.33
N LYS A 200 -6.79 21.05 -6.09
CA LYS A 200 -7.96 21.23 -5.22
C LYS A 200 -7.57 21.62 -3.80
N TYR A 201 -6.45 21.09 -3.30
CA TYR A 201 -5.96 21.31 -1.95
C TYR A 201 -4.72 22.22 -1.89
N GLU A 202 -4.46 23.01 -2.93
CA GLU A 202 -3.32 23.91 -2.95
C GLU A 202 -3.30 24.82 -1.72
N GLY A 203 -2.16 24.88 -1.02
CA GLY A 203 -2.02 25.56 0.26
C GLY A 203 -2.39 24.72 1.50
N HIS A 204 -2.96 23.54 1.31
CA HIS A 204 -3.30 22.59 2.36
C HIS A 204 -2.78 21.20 1.99
N ILE A 205 -1.50 21.10 1.69
CA ILE A 205 -0.80 19.87 1.37
C ILE A 205 0.34 19.70 2.37
N GLY A 206 0.36 18.57 3.04
CA GLY A 206 1.41 18.25 4.00
C GLY A 206 1.99 16.88 3.74
N VAL A 207 3.20 16.62 4.20
CA VAL A 207 3.85 15.33 4.07
C VAL A 207 4.36 14.83 5.41
N GLY A 208 4.18 13.54 5.66
CA GLY A 208 4.63 12.87 6.87
C GLY A 208 5.28 11.51 6.62
N ILE A 209 5.76 10.90 7.68
CA ILE A 209 6.36 9.57 7.66
C ILE A 209 5.27 8.53 7.37
N CYS A 210 5.53 7.60 6.46
CA CYS A 210 4.61 6.50 6.19
C CYS A 210 4.56 5.51 7.38
N SER A 211 3.38 5.36 8.00
CA SER A 211 3.18 4.45 9.13
C SER A 211 3.47 2.99 8.76
N CYS A 212 3.06 2.54 7.56
CA CYS A 212 3.32 1.18 7.10
C CYS A 212 4.82 0.86 6.99
N ARG A 213 5.62 1.81 6.45
CA ARG A 213 7.09 1.64 6.39
C ARG A 213 7.71 1.68 7.77
N LYS A 214 7.27 2.60 8.62
CA LYS A 214 7.79 2.76 9.97
C LYS A 214 7.58 1.50 10.80
N GLN A 215 6.38 0.93 10.77
CA GLN A 215 6.09 -0.30 11.52
C GLN A 215 6.94 -1.49 11.06
N GLN A 216 7.13 -1.67 9.75
CA GLN A 216 7.96 -2.75 9.23
C GLN A 216 9.42 -2.57 9.65
N ARG A 217 9.94 -1.35 9.64
CA ARG A 217 11.30 -1.09 10.11
C ARG A 217 11.48 -1.37 11.61
N ILE A 218 10.48 -1.04 12.43
CA ILE A 218 10.52 -1.37 13.88
C ILE A 218 10.66 -2.88 14.07
N ARG A 219 10.09 -3.67 13.17
CA ARG A 219 10.21 -5.14 13.13
C ARG A 219 11.51 -5.64 12.51
N GLY A 220 12.36 -4.77 12.01
CA GLY A 220 13.59 -5.13 11.28
C GLY A 220 13.36 -5.53 9.83
N GLU A 221 12.20 -5.20 9.26
CA GLU A 221 11.76 -5.52 7.91
C GLU A 221 11.54 -4.25 7.08
N GLY A 222 11.11 -4.41 5.82
CA GLY A 222 10.65 -3.31 4.98
C GLY A 222 11.57 -2.96 3.82
N SER A 223 11.25 -1.84 3.14
CA SER A 223 11.91 -1.42 1.89
C SER A 223 13.18 -0.59 2.07
N GLY A 224 13.55 -0.24 3.29
CA GLY A 224 14.67 0.66 3.56
C GLY A 224 14.36 2.16 3.41
N ASP A 225 13.25 2.53 2.78
CA ASP A 225 12.86 3.92 2.50
C ASP A 225 12.12 4.62 3.67
N ILE A 226 12.35 4.19 4.90
CA ILE A 226 11.60 4.67 6.07
C ILE A 226 11.84 6.16 6.36
N GLU A 227 13.02 6.64 6.06
CA GLU A 227 13.43 8.02 6.36
C GLU A 227 12.84 9.04 5.39
N GLN A 228 12.26 8.56 4.29
CA GLN A 228 11.60 9.42 3.29
C GLN A 228 10.12 9.59 3.61
N TYR A 229 9.60 10.75 3.29
CA TYR A 229 8.21 11.09 3.47
C TYR A 229 7.38 10.66 2.27
N TRP A 230 6.51 9.68 2.44
CA TRP A 230 5.71 9.08 1.36
C TRP A 230 4.20 9.20 1.56
N CYS A 231 3.74 9.63 2.73
CA CYS A 231 2.35 9.88 3.01
C CYS A 231 2.05 11.36 2.91
N ILE A 232 1.17 11.73 1.99
CA ILE A 232 0.74 13.10 1.76
C ILE A 232 -0.65 13.25 2.34
N GLY A 233 -0.79 14.13 3.32
CA GLY A 233 -2.08 14.60 3.84
C GLY A 233 -2.58 15.78 3.02
N VAL A 234 -3.88 15.91 2.88
CA VAL A 234 -4.51 17.04 2.19
C VAL A 234 -5.67 17.61 2.99
N GLY A 235 -5.96 18.90 2.77
CA GLY A 235 -7.05 19.59 3.46
C GLY A 235 -6.88 19.61 4.98
N ASP A 236 -7.97 19.42 5.70
CA ASP A 236 -7.99 19.47 7.18
C ASP A 236 -6.96 18.53 7.81
N PHE A 237 -6.70 17.38 7.19
CA PHE A 237 -5.71 16.43 7.71
C PHE A 237 -4.27 16.95 7.54
N ALA A 238 -3.96 17.67 6.47
CA ALA A 238 -2.65 18.35 6.32
C ALA A 238 -2.45 19.39 7.41
N ASP A 239 -3.47 20.22 7.68
CA ASP A 239 -3.44 21.24 8.72
C ASP A 239 -3.31 20.61 10.12
N TYR A 240 -4.01 19.51 10.37
CA TYR A 240 -3.86 18.72 11.60
C TYR A 240 -2.43 18.17 11.76
N CYS A 241 -1.84 17.62 10.69
CA CYS A 241 -0.46 17.12 10.71
C CYS A 241 0.55 18.22 11.05
N ARG A 242 0.37 19.42 10.48
CA ARG A 242 1.20 20.57 10.79
C ARG A 242 1.05 21.04 12.24
N GLU A 243 -0.18 21.20 12.73
CA GLU A 243 -0.46 21.64 14.12
C GLU A 243 0.08 20.65 15.15
N THR A 244 0.03 19.38 14.84
CA THR A 244 0.50 18.32 15.77
C THR A 244 1.97 17.96 15.59
N GLY A 245 2.66 18.54 14.60
CA GLY A 245 4.06 18.20 14.31
C GLY A 245 4.28 16.82 13.70
N MET A 246 3.22 16.17 13.22
CA MET A 246 3.28 14.87 12.57
C MET A 246 3.86 14.93 11.15
N GLY A 247 3.77 16.10 10.53
CA GLY A 247 4.26 16.39 9.20
C GLY A 247 4.56 17.88 9.03
N HIS A 248 4.90 18.28 7.82
CA HIS A 248 5.12 19.67 7.45
C HIS A 248 4.47 19.98 6.10
N ASP A 249 4.18 21.26 5.89
CA ASP A 249 3.60 21.70 4.63
C ASP A 249 4.58 21.55 3.48
N ILE A 250 4.05 21.21 2.33
CA ILE A 250 4.77 21.16 1.06
C ILE A 250 3.96 21.88 -0.02
N THR A 251 4.65 22.35 -1.03
CA THR A 251 4.06 22.95 -2.22
C THR A 251 3.53 21.87 -3.19
N TYR A 252 2.71 22.32 -4.15
CA TYR A 252 2.27 21.48 -5.27
C TYR A 252 3.47 20.83 -6.00
N ASP A 253 4.51 21.60 -6.31
CA ASP A 253 5.67 21.13 -7.05
C ASP A 253 6.49 20.09 -6.24
N GLU A 254 6.63 20.31 -4.94
CA GLU A 254 7.28 19.33 -4.05
C GLU A 254 6.49 18.02 -3.97
N ALA A 255 5.17 18.09 -3.92
CA ALA A 255 4.31 16.90 -3.95
C ALA A 255 4.44 16.15 -5.28
N MET A 256 4.46 16.84 -6.41
CA MET A 256 4.68 16.24 -7.73
C MET A 256 6.06 15.58 -7.83
N GLU A 257 7.08 16.17 -7.23
CA GLU A 257 8.43 15.57 -7.20
C GLU A 257 8.46 14.30 -6.33
N ILE A 258 7.69 14.23 -5.24
CA ILE A 258 7.51 13.01 -4.45
C ILE A 258 6.84 11.92 -5.29
N PHE A 259 5.80 12.27 -6.07
CA PHE A 259 5.15 11.32 -6.96
C PHE A 259 6.10 10.77 -8.01
N ARG A 260 6.85 11.65 -8.69
CA ARG A 260 7.86 11.23 -9.66
C ARG A 260 8.88 10.24 -9.07
N LYS A 261 9.38 10.51 -7.88
CA LYS A 261 10.29 9.60 -7.16
C LYS A 261 9.62 8.27 -6.80
N ALA A 262 8.34 8.31 -6.45
CA ALA A 262 7.57 7.11 -6.16
C ALA A 262 7.38 6.25 -7.40
N GLU A 263 7.08 6.87 -8.54
CA GLU A 263 6.95 6.21 -9.84
C GLU A 263 8.25 5.53 -10.27
N GLU A 264 9.39 6.20 -10.12
CA GLU A 264 10.71 5.63 -10.41
C GLU A 264 11.02 4.38 -9.58
N LYS A 265 10.47 4.30 -8.37
CA LYS A 265 10.60 3.15 -7.48
C LYS A 265 9.51 2.09 -7.67
N GLY A 266 8.56 2.32 -8.57
CA GLY A 266 7.43 1.42 -8.82
C GLY A 266 6.41 1.41 -7.67
N TYR A 267 6.28 2.50 -6.92
CA TYR A 267 5.28 2.62 -5.86
C TYR A 267 3.90 2.91 -6.44
N VAL A 268 2.89 2.45 -5.73
CA VAL A 268 1.48 2.57 -6.12
C VAL A 268 0.88 3.81 -5.47
N HIS A 269 0.33 4.70 -6.27
CA HIS A 269 -0.44 5.84 -5.79
C HIS A 269 -1.81 5.40 -5.34
N GLN A 270 -2.19 5.76 -4.12
CA GLN A 270 -3.49 5.45 -3.57
C GLN A 270 -4.08 6.69 -2.90
N ILE A 271 -5.31 7.00 -3.24
CA ILE A 271 -6.09 7.98 -2.49
C ILE A 271 -7.01 7.27 -1.51
N THR A 272 -7.38 7.96 -0.44
CA THR A 272 -8.46 7.52 0.43
C THR A 272 -9.77 7.50 -0.35
N ASN A 273 -10.74 6.70 0.09
CA ASN A 273 -12.04 6.70 -0.56
C ASN A 273 -12.62 8.12 -0.61
N ILE A 274 -13.15 8.47 -1.77
CA ILE A 274 -13.81 9.76 -1.99
C ILE A 274 -15.10 9.77 -1.17
N ASP A 275 -15.25 10.77 -0.34
CA ASP A 275 -16.44 10.94 0.47
C ASP A 275 -17.60 11.61 -0.32
N GLY A 276 -18.77 11.72 0.32
CA GLY A 276 -19.95 12.32 -0.29
C GLY A 276 -19.83 13.80 -0.65
N GLU A 277 -18.77 14.48 -0.18
CA GLU A 277 -18.43 15.87 -0.53
C GLU A 277 -17.32 15.94 -1.60
N ASN A 278 -16.99 14.83 -2.21
CA ASN A 278 -15.88 14.71 -3.17
C ASN A 278 -14.54 15.15 -2.57
N LYS A 279 -14.24 14.66 -1.38
CA LYS A 279 -13.01 14.94 -0.62
C LYS A 279 -12.23 13.68 -0.35
N ILE A 280 -10.95 13.85 -0.17
CA ILE A 280 -10.01 12.85 0.33
C ILE A 280 -9.20 13.47 1.46
N PHE A 281 -8.63 12.69 2.35
CA PHE A 281 -7.76 13.20 3.39
C PHE A 281 -6.26 12.88 3.14
N GLY A 282 -5.96 12.00 2.21
CA GLY A 282 -4.57 11.64 1.96
C GLY A 282 -4.31 10.92 0.66
N ILE A 283 -3.07 11.02 0.22
CA ILE A 283 -2.50 10.35 -0.95
C ILE A 283 -1.27 9.57 -0.49
N CYS A 284 -1.30 8.27 -0.67
CA CYS A 284 -0.21 7.38 -0.30
C CYS A 284 0.63 6.98 -1.52
N ASN A 285 1.94 6.81 -1.31
CA ASN A 285 2.89 6.29 -2.30
C ASN A 285 3.41 4.95 -1.79
N CYS A 286 2.74 3.87 -2.14
CA CYS A 286 2.83 2.60 -1.43
C CYS A 286 3.80 1.61 -2.07
N ALA A 287 4.77 1.14 -1.29
CA ALA A 287 5.54 -0.05 -1.63
C ALA A 287 4.67 -1.30 -1.40
N VAL A 288 4.48 -2.12 -2.41
CA VAL A 288 3.51 -3.22 -2.40
C VAL A 288 3.78 -4.24 -1.30
N GLY A 289 5.03 -4.64 -1.10
CA GLY A 289 5.40 -5.63 -0.07
C GLY A 289 5.37 -5.09 1.37
N VAL A 290 5.12 -3.78 1.57
CA VAL A 290 5.15 -3.11 2.88
C VAL A 290 3.77 -2.59 3.28
N CYS A 291 3.00 -2.09 2.32
CA CYS A 291 1.70 -1.47 2.56
C CYS A 291 0.67 -2.46 3.10
N ASN A 292 0.04 -2.14 4.23
CA ASN A 292 -0.97 -3.00 4.84
C ASN A 292 -2.19 -3.21 3.94
N ALA A 293 -2.53 -2.25 3.08
CA ALA A 293 -3.64 -2.39 2.15
C ALA A 293 -3.31 -3.24 0.92
N LEU A 294 -2.05 -3.22 0.44
CA LEU A 294 -1.66 -3.89 -0.80
C LEU A 294 -1.09 -5.29 -0.58
N ARG A 295 -0.30 -5.51 0.50
CA ARG A 295 0.40 -6.79 0.70
C ARG A 295 -0.50 -7.97 1.02
N THR A 296 -1.70 -7.75 1.54
CA THR A 296 -2.63 -8.83 1.89
C THR A 296 -3.00 -9.68 0.69
N SER A 297 -3.24 -9.07 -0.46
CA SER A 297 -3.56 -9.80 -1.69
C SER A 297 -2.40 -10.70 -2.15
N GLN A 298 -1.16 -10.27 -1.95
CA GLN A 298 0.02 -11.08 -2.27
C GLN A 298 0.24 -12.21 -1.26
N LEU A 299 0.06 -11.93 0.04
CA LEU A 299 0.28 -12.92 1.10
C LEU A 299 -0.76 -14.05 1.05
N PHE A 300 -2.00 -13.74 0.71
CA PHE A 300 -3.13 -14.68 0.83
C PHE A 300 -3.79 -15.04 -0.50
N ASN A 301 -3.27 -14.51 -1.61
CA ASN A 301 -3.88 -14.67 -2.94
C ASN A 301 -5.37 -14.29 -2.95
N THR A 302 -5.71 -13.18 -2.32
CA THR A 302 -7.07 -12.65 -2.20
C THR A 302 -7.25 -11.42 -3.08
N PRO A 303 -8.48 -10.97 -3.36
CA PRO A 303 -8.73 -9.68 -3.96
C PRO A 303 -8.06 -8.56 -3.17
N ASN A 304 -7.56 -7.53 -3.85
CA ASN A 304 -6.93 -6.40 -3.22
C ASN A 304 -7.98 -5.49 -2.56
N MET A 305 -7.66 -4.95 -1.38
CA MET A 305 -8.48 -3.93 -0.71
C MET A 305 -8.49 -2.61 -1.48
N SER A 306 -7.50 -2.37 -2.31
CA SER A 306 -7.35 -1.17 -3.13
C SER A 306 -7.64 -1.50 -4.58
N ARG A 307 -8.38 -0.63 -5.27
CA ARG A 307 -8.79 -0.84 -6.65
C ARG A 307 -8.44 0.33 -7.53
N SER A 308 -8.26 0.00 -8.81
CA SER A 308 -8.11 0.97 -9.89
C SER A 308 -9.29 0.86 -10.86
N ALA A 309 -9.68 1.98 -11.44
CA ALA A 309 -10.59 2.02 -12.58
C ALA A 309 -9.88 1.61 -13.90
N TYR A 310 -8.57 1.42 -13.87
CA TYR A 310 -7.76 1.14 -15.04
C TYR A 310 -7.17 -0.27 -14.98
N THR A 311 -7.04 -0.85 -16.14
CA THR A 311 -6.27 -2.08 -16.36
C THR A 311 -5.12 -1.76 -17.31
N SER A 312 -3.89 -2.14 -16.94
CA SER A 312 -2.74 -1.95 -17.81
C SER A 312 -2.76 -2.98 -18.94
N GLU A 313 -2.48 -2.52 -20.15
CA GLU A 313 -2.39 -3.35 -21.35
C GLU A 313 -1.04 -3.16 -22.00
N VAL A 314 -0.47 -4.25 -22.49
CA VAL A 314 0.77 -4.23 -23.26
C VAL A 314 0.43 -4.26 -24.74
N ASP A 315 0.90 -3.28 -25.51
CA ASP A 315 0.79 -3.28 -26.96
C ASP A 315 1.69 -4.39 -27.55
N PRO A 316 1.10 -5.48 -28.07
CA PRO A 316 1.88 -6.61 -28.58
C PRO A 316 2.69 -6.25 -29.84
N ALA A 317 2.31 -5.20 -30.57
CA ALA A 317 3.04 -4.75 -31.74
C ALA A 317 4.36 -4.04 -31.38
N LYS A 318 4.42 -3.43 -30.19
CA LYS A 318 5.60 -2.74 -29.67
C LYS A 318 6.41 -3.62 -28.71
N CYS A 319 5.80 -4.63 -28.14
CA CYS A 319 6.43 -5.50 -27.16
C CYS A 319 7.44 -6.45 -27.84
N VAL A 320 8.69 -6.39 -27.41
CA VAL A 320 9.78 -7.27 -27.86
C VAL A 320 10.06 -8.41 -26.89
N ALA A 321 9.18 -8.65 -25.92
CA ALA A 321 9.28 -9.71 -24.93
C ALA A 321 10.64 -9.76 -24.19
N CYS A 322 11.29 -8.62 -23.96
CA CYS A 322 12.59 -8.57 -23.29
C CYS A 322 12.53 -8.89 -21.79
N GLY A 323 11.33 -8.93 -21.18
CA GLY A 323 11.12 -9.24 -19.78
C GLY A 323 11.48 -8.12 -18.80
N LYS A 324 11.92 -6.95 -19.24
CA LYS A 324 12.35 -5.85 -18.38
C LYS A 324 11.23 -5.36 -17.45
N CYS A 325 10.02 -5.24 -17.96
CA CYS A 325 8.84 -4.89 -17.17
C CYS A 325 8.53 -5.93 -16.07
N VAL A 326 8.82 -7.22 -16.33
CA VAL A 326 8.65 -8.29 -15.35
C VAL A 326 9.69 -8.15 -14.22
N GLU A 327 10.93 -7.88 -14.58
CA GLU A 327 12.04 -7.73 -13.61
C GLU A 327 11.87 -6.54 -12.68
N VAL A 328 11.37 -5.42 -13.20
CA VAL A 328 11.24 -4.19 -12.42
C VAL A 328 9.91 -4.06 -11.69
N CYS A 329 8.93 -4.93 -11.96
CA CYS A 329 7.63 -4.84 -11.31
C CYS A 329 7.71 -5.33 -9.85
N PRO A 330 7.60 -4.43 -8.84
CA PRO A 330 7.74 -4.82 -7.44
C PRO A 330 6.57 -5.68 -6.95
N ALA A 331 5.44 -5.63 -7.65
CA ALA A 331 4.25 -6.40 -7.33
C ALA A 331 4.19 -7.79 -8.00
N GLY A 332 5.13 -8.08 -8.94
CA GLY A 332 5.04 -9.27 -9.77
C GLY A 332 3.75 -9.33 -10.61
N ALA A 333 3.14 -8.17 -10.89
CA ALA A 333 1.88 -8.07 -11.62
C ALA A 333 2.03 -8.28 -13.13
N VAL A 334 3.23 -8.06 -13.65
CA VAL A 334 3.54 -8.26 -15.07
C VAL A 334 4.22 -9.60 -15.24
N ARG A 335 3.72 -10.39 -16.18
CA ARG A 335 4.31 -11.69 -16.55
C ARG A 335 4.45 -11.78 -18.04
N LEU A 336 5.43 -12.55 -18.51
CA LEU A 336 5.52 -12.88 -19.93
C LEU A 336 4.35 -13.81 -20.30
N GLY A 337 3.67 -13.48 -21.38
CA GLY A 337 2.63 -14.35 -21.92
C GLY A 337 3.24 -15.67 -22.42
N GLN A 338 2.49 -16.75 -22.30
CA GLN A 338 2.88 -18.04 -22.85
C GLN A 338 2.36 -18.14 -24.29
N LYS A 339 3.27 -18.03 -25.24
CA LYS A 339 3.00 -18.36 -26.64
C LYS A 339 4.05 -19.38 -27.05
N LEU A 340 3.63 -20.60 -27.26
CA LEU A 340 4.50 -21.67 -27.69
C LEU A 340 4.54 -21.68 -29.21
N CYS A 341 5.71 -21.44 -29.79
CA CYS A 341 5.94 -21.57 -31.24
C CYS A 341 6.52 -22.94 -31.55
N THR A 342 5.81 -23.76 -32.29
CA THR A 342 6.25 -25.08 -32.73
C THR A 342 6.62 -25.07 -34.22
N LYS A 343 7.23 -26.13 -34.73
CA LYS A 343 7.47 -26.33 -36.17
C LYS A 343 6.18 -26.29 -37.01
N ASN A 344 5.04 -26.61 -36.36
CA ASN A 344 3.73 -26.66 -37.03
C ASN A 344 2.93 -25.36 -36.89
N GLY A 345 3.51 -24.32 -36.28
CA GLY A 345 2.88 -23.03 -36.07
C GLY A 345 2.77 -22.67 -34.57
N GLU A 346 2.11 -21.57 -34.34
CA GLU A 346 1.92 -21.03 -33.00
C GLU A 346 0.77 -21.77 -32.29
N ILE A 347 0.97 -22.10 -31.00
CA ILE A 347 -0.07 -22.60 -30.13
C ILE A 347 -0.39 -21.50 -29.13
N GLU A 348 -1.60 -20.95 -29.21
CA GLU A 348 -2.12 -20.05 -28.17
C GLU A 348 -2.74 -20.88 -27.05
N TYR A 349 -2.22 -20.69 -25.85
CA TYR A 349 -2.90 -21.21 -24.67
C TYR A 349 -4.08 -20.29 -24.35
N PRO A 350 -5.30 -20.84 -24.18
CA PRO A 350 -6.44 -20.03 -23.81
C PRO A 350 -6.16 -19.32 -22.51
N ARG A 351 -6.38 -18.01 -22.48
CA ARG A 351 -6.43 -17.26 -21.22
C ARG A 351 -7.62 -17.79 -20.45
N HIS A 352 -7.37 -18.33 -19.26
CA HIS A 352 -8.47 -18.61 -18.33
C HIS A 352 -8.96 -17.27 -17.80
N GLU A 353 -10.07 -16.80 -18.34
CA GLU A 353 -10.83 -15.75 -17.70
C GLU A 353 -11.42 -16.34 -16.43
N LEU A 354 -11.12 -15.74 -15.28
CA LEU A 354 -11.82 -16.07 -14.06
C LEU A 354 -13.27 -15.61 -14.25
N PRO A 355 -14.27 -16.49 -14.05
CA PRO A 355 -15.66 -16.07 -14.11
C PRO A 355 -15.90 -14.95 -13.09
N ASP A 356 -16.48 -13.84 -13.53
CA ASP A 356 -16.73 -12.67 -12.68
C ASP A 356 -17.71 -12.93 -11.53
N ASP A 357 -18.46 -13.98 -11.61
CA ASP A 357 -19.55 -14.37 -10.71
C ASP A 357 -19.17 -15.42 -9.67
N THR A 358 -17.90 -15.81 -9.61
CA THR A 358 -17.51 -16.98 -8.82
C THR A 358 -17.01 -16.59 -7.44
N PRO A 359 -17.63 -17.09 -6.35
CA PRO A 359 -17.06 -16.96 -5.02
C PRO A 359 -15.67 -17.63 -4.97
N TRP A 360 -14.73 -16.96 -4.31
CA TRP A 360 -13.41 -17.52 -4.09
C TRP A 360 -13.50 -18.73 -3.17
N GLY A 361 -13.09 -19.89 -3.68
CA GLY A 361 -13.08 -21.13 -2.95
C GLY A 361 -12.04 -22.08 -3.53
N GLU A 362 -11.73 -23.13 -2.79
CA GLU A 362 -10.69 -24.09 -3.18
C GLU A 362 -11.00 -24.76 -4.53
N ASP A 363 -12.25 -25.00 -4.83
CA ASP A 363 -12.75 -25.55 -6.08
C ASP A 363 -12.63 -24.59 -7.29
N LYS A 364 -12.39 -23.31 -7.03
CA LYS A 364 -12.26 -22.24 -8.02
C LYS A 364 -10.81 -21.82 -8.25
N TRP A 365 -9.88 -22.38 -7.53
CA TRP A 365 -8.47 -22.11 -7.73
C TRP A 365 -8.00 -22.68 -9.05
N ASN A 366 -7.29 -21.89 -9.81
CA ASN A 366 -6.72 -22.32 -11.06
C ASN A 366 -5.66 -23.41 -10.80
N TRP A 367 -5.70 -24.48 -11.55
CA TRP A 367 -4.74 -25.58 -11.55
C TRP A 367 -3.28 -25.13 -11.63
N ASN A 368 -3.05 -23.98 -12.20
CA ASN A 368 -1.72 -23.41 -12.38
C ASN A 368 -1.04 -22.98 -11.06
N TYR A 369 -1.77 -22.92 -9.95
CA TYR A 369 -1.20 -22.56 -8.66
C TYR A 369 -0.67 -23.74 -7.85
N LYS A 370 -1.09 -24.94 -8.17
CA LYS A 370 -0.63 -26.16 -7.47
C LYS A 370 -0.12 -27.16 -8.47
N ASN A 371 1.05 -27.74 -8.18
CA ASN A 371 1.47 -28.94 -8.88
C ASN A 371 0.65 -30.16 -8.40
N GLU A 372 0.86 -31.29 -9.02
CA GLU A 372 0.21 -32.57 -8.68
C GLU A 372 0.41 -33.01 -7.20
N ASN A 373 1.40 -32.46 -6.51
CA ASN A 373 1.67 -32.68 -5.09
C ASN A 373 0.99 -31.64 -4.18
N GLY A 374 0.16 -30.74 -4.71
CA GLY A 374 -0.53 -29.71 -3.96
C GLY A 374 0.36 -28.54 -3.53
N VAL A 375 1.58 -28.46 -4.03
CA VAL A 375 2.51 -27.35 -3.74
C VAL A 375 2.22 -26.18 -4.64
N ILE A 376 2.09 -24.96 -4.06
CA ILE A 376 1.95 -23.74 -4.82
C ILE A 376 3.23 -23.51 -5.64
N GLN A 377 3.10 -23.49 -6.96
CA GLN A 377 4.20 -23.13 -7.82
C GLN A 377 4.39 -21.62 -7.80
N THR A 378 5.39 -21.18 -7.07
CA THR A 378 5.87 -19.79 -7.14
C THR A 378 6.94 -19.71 -8.23
N TRP A 379 6.68 -18.92 -9.25
CA TRP A 379 7.70 -18.57 -10.25
C TRP A 379 8.44 -17.34 -9.74
N PRO A 380 9.66 -17.45 -9.23
CA PRO A 380 10.30 -16.35 -8.50
C PRO A 380 10.56 -15.11 -9.37
N THR A 381 10.64 -15.26 -10.69
CA THR A 381 10.98 -14.14 -11.57
C THR A 381 9.92 -13.81 -12.62
N GLY A 382 8.96 -14.70 -12.89
CA GLY A 382 8.00 -14.56 -14.00
C GLY A 382 8.67 -14.41 -15.39
N THR A 383 9.96 -14.72 -15.50
CA THR A 383 10.74 -14.66 -16.74
C THR A 383 10.86 -16.04 -17.38
N ALA A 384 11.24 -16.07 -18.66
CA ALA A 384 11.41 -17.34 -19.36
C ALA A 384 12.55 -18.18 -18.76
N PRO A 385 12.40 -19.53 -18.66
CA PRO A 385 13.45 -20.41 -18.17
C PRO A 385 14.79 -20.23 -18.85
N CYS A 386 14.81 -20.03 -20.16
CA CYS A 386 16.05 -19.76 -20.92
C CYS A 386 16.77 -18.51 -20.44
N LYS A 387 16.05 -17.44 -20.08
CA LYS A 387 16.67 -16.23 -19.51
C LYS A 387 17.21 -16.49 -18.12
N THR A 388 16.47 -17.22 -17.29
CA THR A 388 16.88 -17.56 -15.91
C THR A 388 18.12 -18.45 -15.92
N ALA A 389 18.22 -19.40 -16.85
CA ALA A 389 19.37 -20.28 -16.99
C ALA A 389 20.63 -19.57 -17.54
N CYS A 390 20.48 -18.44 -18.21
CA CYS A 390 21.61 -17.68 -18.71
C CYS A 390 22.33 -16.97 -17.56
N PRO A 391 23.65 -17.20 -17.35
CA PRO A 391 24.39 -16.54 -16.28
C PRO A 391 24.41 -15.00 -16.38
N LEU A 392 24.25 -14.46 -17.59
CA LEU A 392 24.19 -13.03 -17.85
C LEU A 392 22.75 -12.49 -17.92
N HIS A 393 21.74 -13.35 -17.73
CA HIS A 393 20.33 -12.99 -17.83
C HIS A 393 19.96 -12.18 -19.08
N ILE A 394 20.55 -12.53 -20.23
CA ILE A 394 20.31 -11.84 -21.50
C ILE A 394 18.84 -11.93 -21.88
N SER A 395 18.31 -10.87 -22.47
CA SER A 395 16.93 -10.80 -22.95
C SER A 395 16.72 -11.68 -24.22
N ILE A 396 16.78 -13.00 -24.05
CA ILE A 396 16.80 -14.01 -25.12
C ILE A 396 15.58 -13.88 -26.04
N GLN A 397 14.39 -13.87 -25.48
CA GLN A 397 13.15 -13.76 -26.25
C GLN A 397 13.08 -12.45 -27.05
N GLY A 398 13.61 -11.36 -26.47
CA GLY A 398 13.64 -10.05 -27.12
C GLY A 398 14.50 -10.05 -28.36
N TYR A 399 15.75 -10.50 -28.28
CA TYR A 399 16.62 -10.48 -29.46
C TYR A 399 16.22 -11.51 -30.53
N ILE A 400 15.67 -12.66 -30.13
CA ILE A 400 15.15 -13.63 -31.09
C ILE A 400 13.96 -13.02 -31.86
N LYS A 401 13.04 -12.35 -31.18
CA LYS A 401 11.93 -11.67 -31.83
C LYS A 401 12.42 -10.58 -32.79
N MET A 402 13.34 -9.74 -32.36
CA MET A 402 13.92 -8.71 -33.24
C MET A 402 14.61 -9.33 -34.46
N ALA A 403 15.36 -10.38 -34.26
CA ALA A 403 16.02 -11.09 -35.38
C ALA A 403 15.00 -11.70 -36.35
N SER A 404 13.90 -12.26 -35.86
CA SER A 404 12.83 -12.80 -36.70
C SER A 404 12.10 -11.73 -37.53
N GLU A 405 12.13 -10.48 -37.07
CA GLU A 405 11.60 -9.33 -37.80
C GLU A 405 12.64 -8.63 -38.70
N GLY A 406 13.85 -9.19 -38.81
CA GLY A 406 14.95 -8.61 -39.59
C GLY A 406 15.64 -7.41 -38.94
N LYS A 407 15.35 -7.12 -37.67
CA LYS A 407 15.91 -6.01 -36.89
C LYS A 407 17.21 -6.46 -36.19
N TYR A 408 18.19 -6.86 -37.01
CA TYR A 408 19.43 -7.48 -36.47
C TYR A 408 20.27 -6.51 -35.61
N ARG A 409 20.32 -5.24 -36.00
CA ARG A 409 21.09 -4.22 -35.28
C ARG A 409 20.52 -3.98 -33.87
N GLU A 410 19.21 -3.84 -33.82
CA GLU A 410 18.50 -3.64 -32.54
C GLU A 410 18.60 -4.89 -31.67
N ALA A 411 18.58 -6.08 -32.26
CA ALA A 411 18.81 -7.32 -31.54
C ALA A 411 20.22 -7.37 -30.91
N LEU A 412 21.23 -6.96 -31.68
CA LEU A 412 22.62 -6.88 -31.20
C LEU A 412 22.76 -5.83 -30.06
N GLU A 413 22.14 -4.67 -30.24
CA GLU A 413 22.11 -3.63 -29.21
C GLU A 413 21.47 -4.13 -27.92
N LEU A 414 20.37 -4.89 -28.03
CA LEU A 414 19.70 -5.50 -26.87
C LEU A 414 20.61 -6.52 -26.18
N ILE A 415 21.30 -7.38 -26.92
CA ILE A 415 22.26 -8.34 -26.35
C ILE A 415 23.39 -7.62 -25.63
N LYS A 416 23.92 -6.56 -26.22
CA LYS A 416 25.07 -5.80 -25.67
C LYS A 416 24.77 -5.07 -24.38
N ARG A 417 23.52 -4.87 -24.03
CA ARG A 417 23.15 -4.30 -22.71
C ARG A 417 23.64 -5.17 -21.56
N ASP A 418 23.54 -6.50 -21.72
CA ASP A 418 23.85 -7.47 -20.67
C ASP A 418 25.12 -8.28 -20.99
N ASN A 419 25.54 -8.33 -22.26
CA ASN A 419 26.72 -9.05 -22.73
C ASN A 419 27.53 -8.18 -23.70
N PRO A 420 28.61 -7.54 -23.26
CA PRO A 420 29.40 -6.65 -24.10
C PRO A 420 30.19 -7.38 -25.20
N PHE A 421 30.39 -8.70 -25.07
CA PHE A 421 31.18 -9.52 -26.01
C PHE A 421 30.36 -10.72 -26.54
N PRO A 422 29.22 -10.51 -27.23
CA PRO A 422 28.32 -11.59 -27.60
C PRO A 422 28.96 -12.66 -28.48
N ALA A 423 29.82 -12.28 -29.41
CA ALA A 423 30.49 -13.21 -30.31
C ALA A 423 31.46 -14.13 -29.57
N VAL A 424 32.27 -13.58 -28.67
CA VAL A 424 33.22 -14.36 -27.85
C VAL A 424 32.47 -15.29 -26.90
N CYS A 425 31.47 -14.75 -26.18
CA CYS A 425 30.68 -15.56 -25.27
C CYS A 425 29.95 -16.68 -25.98
N GLY A 426 29.42 -16.43 -27.18
CA GLY A 426 28.76 -17.44 -27.99
C GLY A 426 29.71 -18.57 -28.43
N ALA A 427 30.97 -18.28 -28.74
CA ALA A 427 31.95 -19.29 -29.16
C ALA A 427 32.31 -20.30 -28.07
N ILE A 428 32.11 -19.93 -26.77
CA ILE A 428 32.48 -20.77 -25.62
C ILE A 428 31.30 -21.13 -24.73
N CYS A 429 30.09 -20.73 -25.10
CA CYS A 429 28.91 -20.91 -24.28
C CYS A 429 28.52 -22.40 -24.16
N ARG A 430 28.15 -22.81 -22.93
CA ARG A 430 27.63 -24.16 -22.67
C ARG A 430 26.14 -24.31 -23.00
N LYS A 431 25.50 -23.27 -23.53
CA LYS A 431 24.11 -23.25 -24.02
C LYS A 431 23.04 -23.60 -22.97
N TYR A 432 23.28 -23.29 -21.69
CA TYR A 432 22.30 -23.55 -20.61
C TYR A 432 20.87 -23.09 -20.94
N CYS A 433 20.75 -22.01 -21.69
CA CYS A 433 19.45 -21.50 -22.12
C CYS A 433 18.71 -22.42 -23.10
N GLU A 434 19.43 -23.21 -23.89
CA GLU A 434 18.86 -24.21 -24.79
C GLU A 434 18.41 -25.43 -24.02
N ASP A 435 19.15 -25.87 -23.00
CA ASP A 435 18.78 -26.97 -22.11
C ASP A 435 17.45 -26.71 -21.39
N GLU A 436 17.19 -25.44 -20.99
CA GLU A 436 15.98 -25.00 -20.31
C GLU A 436 14.92 -24.41 -21.28
N CYS A 437 15.07 -24.60 -22.57
CA CYS A 437 14.13 -24.11 -23.56
C CYS A 437 12.80 -24.88 -23.48
N THR A 438 11.71 -24.20 -23.12
CA THR A 438 10.38 -24.82 -23.01
C THR A 438 9.88 -25.43 -24.33
N ARG A 439 10.36 -24.96 -25.48
CA ARG A 439 10.04 -25.57 -26.76
C ARG A 439 10.59 -27.00 -26.88
N GLY A 440 11.73 -27.29 -26.21
CA GLY A 440 12.31 -28.63 -26.16
C GLY A 440 11.38 -29.71 -25.58
N THR A 441 10.36 -29.29 -24.82
CA THR A 441 9.33 -30.22 -24.30
C THR A 441 8.25 -30.58 -25.33
N VAL A 442 8.22 -29.89 -26.47
CA VAL A 442 7.19 -30.04 -27.53
C VAL A 442 7.76 -30.63 -28.79
N ASP A 443 8.86 -30.10 -29.28
CA ASP A 443 9.55 -30.57 -30.50
C ASP A 443 11.07 -30.54 -30.31
N GLU A 444 11.73 -29.40 -30.41
CA GLU A 444 13.17 -29.24 -30.19
C GLU A 444 13.48 -27.84 -29.63
N ALA A 445 14.54 -27.73 -28.86
CA ALA A 445 14.98 -26.45 -28.34
C ALA A 445 15.35 -25.49 -29.48
N LEU A 446 15.10 -24.20 -29.26
CA LEU A 446 15.59 -23.17 -30.21
C LEU A 446 17.12 -23.10 -30.13
N ALA A 447 17.77 -22.93 -31.30
CA ALA A 447 19.19 -22.67 -31.41
C ALA A 447 19.53 -21.24 -30.98
N ILE A 448 19.35 -21.00 -29.66
CA ILE A 448 19.39 -19.67 -29.04
C ILE A 448 20.78 -19.04 -29.21
N ASP A 449 21.81 -19.83 -28.99
CA ASP A 449 23.19 -19.37 -29.06
C ASP A 449 23.63 -19.11 -30.52
N ASP A 450 23.18 -19.96 -31.45
CA ASP A 450 23.48 -19.82 -32.87
C ASP A 450 22.84 -18.53 -33.41
N ILE A 451 21.61 -18.19 -32.99
CA ILE A 451 20.97 -16.91 -33.36
C ILE A 451 21.80 -15.73 -32.86
N LYS A 452 22.37 -15.81 -31.66
CA LYS A 452 23.28 -14.77 -31.13
C LYS A 452 24.58 -14.66 -31.96
N HIS A 453 24.98 -15.73 -32.63
CA HIS A 453 26.18 -15.81 -33.45
C HIS A 453 25.99 -15.33 -34.88
N VAL A 454 24.77 -15.24 -35.41
CA VAL A 454 24.55 -14.69 -36.73
C VAL A 454 25.22 -13.33 -36.76
N PRO A 455 26.11 -13.07 -37.74
CA PRO A 455 26.75 -11.77 -37.86
C PRO A 455 25.68 -10.72 -38.12
N MET A 456 25.31 -10.02 -37.08
CA MET A 456 24.37 -8.91 -37.05
C MET A 456 25.09 -7.62 -37.39
#